data_ae4dbae91ffcee60228aae5b15ba88aa
#
_entry.id   ae4dbae91ffcee60228aae5b15ba88aa
#
_cell.length_a   1.000
_cell.length_b   1.000
_cell.length_c   1.000
_cell.angle_alpha   90.00
_cell.angle_beta   90.00
_cell.angle_gamma   90.00
#
_symmetry.space_group_name_H-M   'P 1'
#
loop_
_entity.id
_entity.type
_entity.pdbx_description
1 polymer ?
#
loop_
_entity_poly.entity_id
_entity_poly.type
_entity_poly.pdbx_seq_one_letter_code
_entity_poly.pdbx_strand_id
1 'polypeptide(L)'
;MYYNEDDRAQRLLDVFEVIDGQINVSYVNSTEHIVAWHKHDIQSDYWTCIKGSFKVGMATEEDGCEFVYLSDKNPRVIEMKPGFYHGYR
;
A
#
# COMPACT_ATOMS: atom_id res chain seq x y z
N MET A 1 0.74 -11.58 -14.59
CA MET A 1 1.68 -10.64 -13.93
C MET A 1 2.24 -9.66 -14.93
N TYR A 2 2.38 -8.43 -14.54
CA TYR A 2 3.04 -7.42 -15.36
C TYR A 2 3.86 -6.48 -14.47
N TYR A 3 4.83 -5.80 -15.09
CA TYR A 3 5.79 -4.93 -14.41
C TYR A 3 5.48 -3.48 -14.73
N ASN A 4 5.61 -2.62 -13.71
CA ASN A 4 5.47 -1.18 -13.86
C ASN A 4 6.55 -0.50 -13.03
N GLU A 5 7.14 0.56 -13.57
CA GLU A 5 8.20 1.30 -12.89
C GLU A 5 8.06 2.79 -13.15
N ASP A 6 8.29 3.57 -12.11
CA ASP A 6 8.49 5.00 -12.21
C ASP A 6 9.62 5.42 -11.25
N ASP A 7 9.81 6.71 -11.05
CA ASP A 7 10.87 7.22 -10.17
C ASP A 7 10.60 6.96 -8.68
N ARG A 8 9.37 6.56 -8.32
CA ARG A 8 8.98 6.28 -6.95
C ARG A 8 9.18 4.81 -6.57
N ALA A 9 8.86 3.90 -7.47
CA ALA A 9 8.82 2.47 -7.14
C ALA A 9 8.92 1.57 -8.36
N GLN A 10 9.31 0.34 -8.10
CA GLN A 10 9.21 -0.79 -9.02
C GLN A 10 8.07 -1.67 -8.53
N ARG A 11 7.20 -2.13 -9.43
CA ARG A 11 5.99 -2.86 -9.05
C ARG A 11 5.82 -4.11 -9.90
N LEU A 12 5.53 -5.21 -9.22
CA LEU A 12 5.04 -6.43 -9.85
C LEU A 12 3.54 -6.48 -9.58
N LEU A 13 2.73 -6.40 -10.61
CA LEU A 13 1.29 -6.30 -10.49
C LEU A 13 0.63 -7.60 -10.93
N ASP A 14 -0.43 -7.98 -10.23
CA ASP A 14 -1.19 -9.20 -10.49
C ASP A 14 -0.28 -10.43 -10.53
N VAL A 15 0.44 -10.64 -9.43
CA VAL A 15 1.48 -11.68 -9.33
C VAL A 15 0.90 -13.08 -9.49
N PHE A 16 -0.30 -13.30 -8.95
CA PHE A 16 -1.01 -14.58 -9.03
C PHE A 16 -2.31 -14.41 -9.82
N GLU A 17 -2.24 -14.59 -11.12
CA GLU A 17 -3.36 -14.36 -12.04
C GLU A 17 -4.51 -15.36 -11.87
N VAL A 18 -4.26 -16.45 -11.16
CA VAL A 18 -5.24 -17.55 -11.00
C VAL A 18 -6.12 -17.40 -9.76
N ILE A 19 -5.88 -16.40 -8.93
CA ILE A 19 -6.68 -16.16 -7.73
C ILE A 19 -7.74 -15.10 -7.98
N ASP A 20 -8.79 -15.12 -7.17
CA ASP A 20 -9.78 -14.06 -7.15
C ASP A 20 -9.20 -12.88 -6.36
N GLY A 21 -9.08 -11.75 -7.02
CA GLY A 21 -8.40 -10.59 -6.48
C GLY A 21 -7.05 -10.35 -7.12
N GLN A 22 -6.25 -9.48 -6.52
CA GLN A 22 -4.97 -9.08 -7.10
C GLN A 22 -3.91 -8.94 -6.01
N ILE A 23 -2.76 -9.56 -6.23
CA ILE A 23 -1.60 -9.42 -5.36
C ILE A 23 -0.53 -8.64 -6.12
N ASN A 24 -0.06 -7.55 -5.51
CA ASN A 24 0.98 -6.69 -6.07
C ASN A 24 2.16 -6.63 -5.11
N VAL A 25 3.37 -6.57 -5.67
CA VAL A 25 4.60 -6.35 -4.90
C VAL A 25 5.24 -5.07 -5.42
N SER A 26 5.53 -4.15 -4.51
CA SER A 26 6.16 -2.88 -4.86
C SER A 26 7.49 -2.73 -4.12
N TYR A 27 8.50 -2.25 -4.82
CA TYR A 27 9.79 -1.88 -4.27
C TYR A 27 9.92 -0.37 -4.35
N VAL A 28 9.95 0.30 -3.21
CA VAL A 28 9.99 1.76 -3.14
C VAL A 28 11.45 2.21 -3.16
N ASN A 29 11.79 3.05 -4.13
CA ASN A 29 13.18 3.44 -4.39
C ASN A 29 13.70 4.52 -3.44
N SER A 30 12.81 5.37 -2.92
CA SER A 30 13.24 6.57 -2.18
C SER A 30 12.16 7.03 -1.22
N THR A 31 12.60 7.64 -0.11
CA THR A 31 11.71 8.31 0.84
C THR A 31 11.41 9.75 0.43
N GLU A 32 11.96 10.24 -0.66
CA GLU A 32 11.73 11.61 -1.14
C GLU A 32 10.33 11.81 -1.70
N HIS A 33 9.70 10.73 -2.16
CA HIS A 33 8.39 10.78 -2.76
C HIS A 33 7.34 10.18 -1.84
N ILE A 34 6.21 10.84 -1.74
CA ILE A 34 5.04 10.34 -1.02
C ILE A 34 4.06 9.81 -2.07
N VAL A 35 3.64 8.56 -1.91
CA VAL A 35 2.56 8.00 -2.73
C VAL A 35 1.26 8.22 -1.96
N ALA A 36 0.47 9.18 -2.37
CA ALA A 36 -0.78 9.57 -1.70
C ALA A 36 -1.64 10.37 -2.69
N TRP A 37 -2.85 10.62 -2.44
CA TRP A 37 -3.78 9.89 -1.57
C TRP A 37 -4.71 9.13 -2.49
N HIS A 38 -4.92 7.85 -2.26
CA HIS A 38 -5.79 7.00 -3.07
C HIS A 38 -6.99 6.58 -2.25
N LYS A 39 -8.10 6.38 -2.91
CA LYS A 39 -9.33 5.91 -2.30
C LYS A 39 -10.02 4.92 -3.23
N HIS A 40 -10.47 3.81 -2.69
CA HIS A 40 -11.29 2.85 -3.41
C HIS A 40 -12.70 2.85 -2.81
N ASP A 41 -13.70 2.80 -3.66
CA ASP A 41 -15.10 2.88 -3.21
C ASP A 41 -15.70 1.53 -2.88
N ILE A 42 -15.20 0.45 -3.47
CA ILE A 42 -15.80 -0.88 -3.35
C ILE A 42 -14.81 -1.98 -2.96
N GLN A 43 -13.51 -1.74 -3.01
CA GLN A 43 -12.53 -2.78 -2.68
C GLN A 43 -11.78 -2.46 -1.38
N SER A 44 -11.36 -3.51 -0.69
CA SER A 44 -10.44 -3.43 0.43
C SER A 44 -9.03 -3.77 -0.05
N ASP A 45 -8.04 -3.07 0.47
CA ASP A 45 -6.64 -3.39 0.27
C ASP A 45 -6.04 -3.92 1.57
N TYR A 46 -5.16 -4.90 1.45
CA TYR A 46 -4.43 -5.47 2.58
C TYR A 46 -2.94 -5.26 2.33
N TRP A 47 -2.27 -4.60 3.26
CA TRP A 47 -0.87 -4.24 3.11
C TRP A 47 0.00 -4.87 4.19
N THR A 48 1.18 -5.30 3.78
CA THR A 48 2.24 -5.74 4.70
C THR A 48 3.59 -5.28 4.16
N CYS A 49 4.58 -5.18 5.04
CA CYS A 49 5.94 -4.84 4.67
C CYS A 49 6.79 -6.11 4.65
N ILE A 50 7.40 -6.42 3.51
CA ILE A 50 8.25 -7.60 3.34
C ILE A 50 9.69 -7.29 3.73
N LYS A 51 10.16 -6.10 3.37
CA LYS A 51 11.54 -5.68 3.63
C LYS A 51 11.59 -4.18 3.92
N GLY A 52 12.32 -3.80 4.95
CA GLY A 52 12.45 -2.41 5.35
C GLY A 52 11.31 -1.95 6.25
N SER A 53 10.97 -0.68 6.15
CA SER A 53 9.86 -0.09 6.90
C SER A 53 9.28 1.08 6.15
N PHE A 54 8.01 1.35 6.40
CA PHE A 54 7.35 2.52 5.84
C PHE A 54 6.19 2.97 6.71
N LYS A 55 5.82 4.22 6.51
CA LYS A 55 4.69 4.85 7.20
C LYS A 55 3.48 4.86 6.26
N VAL A 56 2.34 4.39 6.77
CA VAL A 56 1.07 4.38 6.05
C VAL A 56 0.16 5.41 6.68
N GLY A 57 -0.39 6.29 5.86
CA GLY A 57 -1.44 7.21 6.26
C GLY A 57 -2.80 6.67 5.85
N MET A 58 -3.76 6.72 6.77
CA MET A 58 -5.14 6.34 6.53
C MET A 58 -6.04 7.46 7.02
N ALA A 59 -6.95 7.89 6.17
CA ALA A 59 -7.83 9.00 6.51
C ALA A 59 -9.26 8.76 6.04
N THR A 60 -10.21 9.23 6.85
CA THR A 60 -11.60 9.35 6.45
C THR A 60 -12.01 10.82 6.60
N GLU A 61 -13.11 11.18 5.97
CA GLU A 61 -13.65 12.55 6.11
C GLU A 61 -14.12 12.83 7.54
N GLU A 62 -14.53 11.80 8.28
CA GLU A 62 -15.09 11.93 9.62
C GLU A 62 -14.05 11.84 10.72
N ASP A 63 -13.06 10.93 10.57
CA ASP A 63 -12.16 10.56 11.66
C ASP A 63 -10.77 11.18 11.56
N GLY A 64 -10.51 11.96 10.49
CA GLY A 64 -9.19 12.54 10.28
C GLY A 64 -8.17 11.53 9.80
N CYS A 65 -6.91 11.76 10.10
CA CYS A 65 -5.80 10.95 9.60
C CYS A 65 -5.10 10.19 10.72
N GLU A 66 -4.89 8.90 10.50
CA GLU A 66 -4.05 8.05 11.35
C GLU A 66 -2.81 7.60 10.59
N PHE A 67 -1.73 7.38 11.33
CA PHE A 67 -0.50 6.83 10.77
C PHE A 67 -0.16 5.51 11.42
N VAL A 68 0.24 4.54 10.59
CA VAL A 68 0.68 3.21 11.05
C VAL A 68 2.05 2.95 10.43
N TYR A 69 2.96 2.41 11.23
CA TYR A 69 4.28 2.02 10.74
C TYR A 69 4.30 0.52 10.51
N LEU A 70 4.72 0.11 9.31
CA LEU A 70 4.92 -1.28 8.96
C LEU A 70 6.41 -1.56 8.80
N SER A 71 6.84 -2.72 9.26
CA SER A 71 8.25 -3.12 9.23
C SER A 71 8.37 -4.62 9.07
N ASP A 72 9.43 -5.08 8.38
CA ASP A 72 9.77 -6.48 8.30
C ASP A 72 10.14 -7.08 9.65
N LYS A 73 10.53 -6.25 10.61
CA LYS A 73 10.88 -6.68 11.98
C LYS A 73 9.67 -6.87 12.87
N ASN A 74 8.51 -6.39 12.47
CA ASN A 74 7.25 -6.57 13.18
C ASN A 74 6.17 -6.93 12.16
N PRO A 75 6.19 -8.16 11.64
CA PRO A 75 5.29 -8.55 10.55
C PRO A 75 3.82 -8.46 10.97
N ARG A 76 3.05 -7.75 10.18
CA ARG A 76 1.59 -7.69 10.33
C ARG A 76 0.96 -7.24 9.04
N VAL A 77 -0.33 -7.46 8.93
CA VAL A 77 -1.15 -7.03 7.79
C VAL A 77 -2.14 -6.00 8.30
N ILE A 78 -2.27 -4.91 7.56
CA ILE A 78 -3.31 -3.91 7.84
C ILE A 78 -4.32 -3.91 6.71
N GLU A 79 -5.57 -3.59 7.04
CA GLU A 79 -6.66 -3.49 6.09
C GLU A 79 -7.00 -2.04 5.80
N MET A 80 -7.06 -1.69 4.52
CA MET A 80 -7.60 -0.42 4.04
C MET A 80 -9.01 -0.66 3.53
N LYS A 81 -10.00 -0.32 4.34
CA LYS A 81 -11.40 -0.52 3.96
C LYS A 81 -11.82 0.42 2.84
N PRO A 82 -12.86 0.06 2.07
CA PRO A 82 -13.43 0.99 1.09
C PRO A 82 -13.82 2.31 1.75
N GLY A 83 -13.57 3.42 1.05
CA GLY A 83 -13.88 4.74 1.57
C GLY A 83 -12.76 5.40 2.35
N PHE A 84 -11.69 4.68 2.67
CA PHE A 84 -10.51 5.27 3.32
C PHE A 84 -9.55 5.83 2.27
N TYR A 85 -9.11 7.07 2.48
CA TYR A 85 -7.96 7.58 1.76
C TYR A 85 -6.69 6.96 2.37
N HIS A 86 -5.77 6.54 1.52
CA HIS A 86 -4.53 5.95 1.99
C HIS A 86 -3.33 6.43 1.18
N GLY A 87 -2.18 6.45 1.81
CA GLY A 87 -0.92 6.77 1.20
C GLY A 87 0.23 6.19 2.02
N TYR A 88 1.44 6.24 1.48
CA TYR A 88 2.61 5.72 2.19
C TYR A 88 3.89 6.46 1.84
N ARG A 89 4.86 6.30 2.74
CA ARG A 89 6.20 6.86 2.57
C ARG A 89 7.27 5.99 3.23
#